data_e24a172c7cd1cf8c68b8b775150cf4f7
#
_entry.id   e24a172c7cd1cf8c68b8b775150cf4f7
#
_cell.length_a   1.000
_cell.length_b   1.000
_cell.length_c   1.000
_cell.angle_alpha   90.00
_cell.angle_beta   90.00
_cell.angle_gamma   90.00
#
_symmetry.space_group_name_H-M   'P 1'
#
loop_
_entity.id
_entity.type
_entity.pdbx_description
1 polymer ?
#
loop_
_entity_poly.entity_id
_entity_poly.type
_entity_poly.pdbx_seq_one_letter_code
_entity_poly.pdbx_strand_id
1 'polypeptide(L)'
;EMLQAIRPDIKRFSPSVIDELARGDVCLAAGNGGDLNMAKARAEEVKSNVGIEVLTPKGMGFWIESWLIPADAKNVLNAHKYINHTLEPEVAAKNGDFVTFAPASLPARKLMNPELVATRSIFPNEQDMKDGFVMPQMSDEAKKLTVSLWQKIKVGTH
;
A
#
# COMPACT_ATOMS: atom_id res chain seq x y z
N GLU A 1 16.12 17.05 -5.10
CA GLU A 1 16.11 17.77 -6.39
C GLU A 1 14.89 17.39 -7.23
N MET A 2 14.70 16.12 -7.64
CA MET A 2 13.55 15.71 -8.49
C MET A 2 12.19 16.10 -7.91
N LEU A 3 11.90 15.73 -6.64
CA LEU A 3 10.63 16.09 -6.00
C LEU A 3 10.43 17.59 -5.83
N GLN A 4 11.51 18.36 -5.66
CA GLN A 4 11.43 19.82 -5.64
C GLN A 4 11.07 20.40 -7.00
N ALA A 5 11.62 19.82 -8.08
CA ALA A 5 11.34 20.27 -9.45
C ALA A 5 9.87 20.06 -9.83
N ILE A 6 9.27 18.94 -9.42
CA ILE A 6 7.86 18.62 -9.73
C ILE A 6 6.87 19.16 -8.67
N ARG A 7 7.37 19.78 -7.59
CA ARG A 7 6.53 20.26 -6.49
C ARG A 7 5.38 21.19 -6.93
N PRO A 8 5.59 22.12 -7.88
CA PRO A 8 4.49 22.98 -8.38
C PRO A 8 3.34 22.20 -9.01
N ASP A 9 3.60 21.03 -9.58
CA ASP A 9 2.61 20.19 -10.25
C ASP A 9 1.91 19.21 -9.28
N ILE A 10 2.39 19.11 -8.04
CA ILE A 10 1.78 18.25 -7.02
C ILE A 10 0.61 18.99 -6.38
N LYS A 11 -0.60 18.52 -6.66
CA LYS A 11 -1.84 19.08 -6.10
C LYS A 11 -1.82 19.02 -4.57
N ARG A 12 -1.48 17.87 -4.00
CA ARG A 12 -1.33 17.70 -2.55
C ARG A 12 -0.59 16.42 -2.15
N PHE A 13 -0.16 16.38 -0.90
CA PHE A 13 0.30 15.17 -0.22
C PHE A 13 -0.83 14.68 0.69
N SER A 14 -1.29 13.46 0.46
CA SER A 14 -2.39 12.83 1.21
C SER A 14 -1.99 11.45 1.70
N PRO A 15 -2.41 11.02 2.89
CA PRO A 15 -2.21 9.65 3.35
C PRO A 15 -3.15 8.66 2.66
N SER A 16 -4.24 9.14 2.06
CA SER A 16 -5.21 8.34 1.31
C SER A 16 -5.66 9.06 0.06
N VAL A 17 -5.64 8.35 -1.06
CA VAL A 17 -6.04 8.88 -2.38
C VAL A 17 -7.26 8.16 -2.94
N ILE A 18 -7.85 7.22 -2.21
CA ILE A 18 -8.91 6.31 -2.67
C ILE A 18 -10.10 7.12 -3.21
N ASP A 19 -10.68 7.97 -2.37
CA ASP A 19 -11.88 8.72 -2.74
C ASP A 19 -11.61 9.79 -3.80
N GLU A 20 -10.43 10.39 -3.77
CA GLU A 20 -10.05 11.42 -4.73
C GLU A 20 -9.86 10.87 -6.13
N LEU A 21 -9.22 9.72 -6.26
CA LEU A 21 -9.11 9.00 -7.52
C LEU A 21 -10.48 8.54 -8.01
N ALA A 22 -11.28 7.93 -7.13
CA ALA A 22 -12.60 7.42 -7.50
C ALA A 22 -13.56 8.51 -8.01
N ARG A 23 -13.43 9.76 -7.50
CA ARG A 23 -14.19 10.92 -7.98
C ARG A 23 -13.57 11.63 -9.18
N GLY A 24 -12.33 11.31 -9.56
CA GLY A 24 -11.59 12.03 -10.59
C GLY A 24 -11.04 13.40 -10.14
N ASP A 25 -10.92 13.64 -8.84
CA ASP A 25 -10.36 14.88 -8.30
C ASP A 25 -8.86 15.00 -8.58
N VAL A 26 -8.19 13.88 -8.83
CA VAL A 26 -6.77 13.79 -9.22
C VAL A 26 -6.62 12.86 -10.41
N CYS A 27 -5.71 13.20 -11.33
CA CYS A 27 -5.46 12.43 -12.55
C CYS A 27 -4.34 11.41 -12.40
N LEU A 28 -3.42 11.64 -11.47
CA LEU A 28 -2.27 10.78 -11.18
C LEU A 28 -2.02 10.76 -9.67
N ALA A 29 -1.80 9.58 -9.14
CA ALA A 29 -1.44 9.41 -7.73
C ALA A 29 -0.36 8.33 -7.58
N ALA A 30 0.53 8.54 -6.61
CA ALA A 30 1.43 7.50 -6.12
C ALA A 30 0.91 7.00 -4.76
N GLY A 31 0.75 5.70 -4.61
CA GLY A 31 0.21 5.09 -3.40
C GLY A 31 0.47 3.60 -3.34
N ASN A 32 -0.08 2.96 -2.32
CA ASN A 32 -0.02 1.51 -2.17
C ASN A 32 -0.88 0.81 -3.22
N GLY A 33 -0.42 -0.31 -3.74
CA GLY A 33 -1.15 -1.08 -4.75
C GLY A 33 -2.58 -1.43 -4.30
N GLY A 34 -2.79 -1.82 -3.04
CA GLY A 34 -4.11 -2.11 -2.49
C GLY A 34 -5.03 -0.88 -2.49
N ASP A 35 -4.56 0.28 -2.02
CA ASP A 35 -5.35 1.52 -2.00
C ASP A 35 -5.76 1.95 -3.41
N LEU A 36 -4.85 1.81 -4.38
CA LEU A 36 -5.13 2.15 -5.77
C LEU A 36 -6.15 1.19 -6.41
N ASN A 37 -6.07 -0.11 -6.13
CA ASN A 37 -7.07 -1.08 -6.57
C ASN A 37 -8.43 -0.87 -5.88
N MET A 38 -8.43 -0.48 -4.61
CA MET A 38 -9.67 -0.11 -3.90
C MET A 38 -10.30 1.15 -4.51
N ALA A 39 -9.51 2.14 -4.93
CA ALA A 39 -10.02 3.32 -5.64
C ALA A 39 -10.71 2.92 -6.95
N LYS A 40 -10.10 2.00 -7.71
CA LYS A 40 -10.68 1.44 -8.94
C LYS A 40 -12.02 0.75 -8.66
N ALA A 41 -12.06 -0.18 -7.70
CA ALA A 41 -13.29 -0.87 -7.33
C ALA A 41 -14.40 0.10 -6.88
N ARG A 42 -14.05 1.13 -6.12
CA ARG A 42 -14.99 2.16 -5.67
C ARG A 42 -15.54 3.00 -6.84
N ALA A 43 -14.69 3.37 -7.81
CA ALA A 43 -15.15 4.08 -8.99
C ALA A 43 -16.14 3.24 -9.82
N GLU A 44 -15.92 1.94 -9.94
CA GLU A 44 -16.81 0.98 -10.61
C GLU A 44 -18.13 0.82 -9.85
N GLU A 45 -18.10 0.67 -8.52
CA GLU A 45 -19.27 0.53 -7.65
C GLU A 45 -20.23 1.71 -7.78
N VAL A 46 -19.71 2.93 -7.75
CA VAL A 46 -20.53 4.15 -7.88
C VAL A 46 -20.81 4.53 -9.33
N LYS A 47 -20.40 3.70 -10.30
CA LYS A 47 -20.54 3.93 -11.74
C LYS A 47 -20.03 5.30 -12.16
N SER A 48 -18.91 5.72 -11.60
CA SER A 48 -18.28 6.99 -11.99
C SER A 48 -17.80 6.89 -13.44
N ASN A 49 -17.71 8.04 -14.13
CA ASN A 49 -17.13 8.10 -15.47
C ASN A 49 -15.60 8.10 -15.48
N VAL A 50 -14.98 7.70 -14.34
CA VAL A 50 -13.54 7.71 -14.15
C VAL A 50 -13.00 6.32 -14.38
N GLY A 51 -12.16 6.15 -15.41
CA GLY A 51 -11.37 4.95 -15.61
C GLY A 51 -10.06 5.04 -14.81
N ILE A 52 -9.78 4.05 -13.95
CA ILE A 52 -8.56 3.98 -13.16
C ILE A 52 -7.71 2.81 -13.64
N GLU A 53 -6.48 3.08 -13.99
CA GLU A 53 -5.46 2.06 -14.28
C GLU A 53 -4.37 2.10 -13.21
N VAL A 54 -4.03 0.92 -12.66
CA VAL A 54 -3.00 0.78 -11.65
C VAL A 54 -1.72 0.25 -12.29
N LEU A 55 -0.73 1.11 -12.37
CA LEU A 55 0.57 0.78 -12.95
C LEU A 55 1.51 0.22 -11.89
N THR A 56 2.29 -0.78 -12.28
CA THR A 56 3.35 -1.38 -11.46
C THR A 56 4.70 -0.94 -12.03
N PRO A 57 5.32 0.12 -11.48
CA PRO A 57 6.58 0.62 -12.02
C PRO A 57 7.73 -0.34 -11.72
N LYS A 58 8.74 -0.35 -12.61
CA LYS A 58 9.99 -1.06 -12.35
C LYS A 58 10.71 -0.45 -11.14
N GLY A 59 11.26 -1.30 -10.27
CA GLY A 59 12.00 -0.85 -9.09
C GLY A 59 11.11 -0.32 -7.97
N MET A 60 9.88 -0.85 -7.85
CA MET A 60 8.99 -0.45 -6.76
C MET A 60 9.51 -0.92 -5.39
N GLY A 61 9.17 -0.15 -4.35
CA GLY A 61 9.42 -0.55 -2.98
C GLY A 61 8.38 -1.53 -2.47
N PHE A 62 8.85 -2.54 -1.74
CA PHE A 62 8.00 -3.46 -0.99
C PHE A 62 8.15 -3.22 0.50
N TRP A 63 7.08 -3.42 1.23
CA TRP A 63 7.13 -3.54 2.69
C TRP A 63 6.21 -4.66 3.16
N ILE A 64 6.50 -5.14 4.36
CA ILE A 64 5.77 -6.22 4.98
C ILE A 64 5.17 -5.66 6.26
N GLU A 65 3.86 -5.65 6.36
CA GLU A 65 3.16 -5.32 7.58
C GLU A 65 3.10 -6.51 8.51
N SER A 66 3.32 -6.28 9.79
CA SER A 66 3.39 -7.34 10.79
C SER A 66 2.63 -6.96 12.05
N TRP A 67 1.96 -7.93 12.65
CA TRP A 67 1.40 -7.79 13.99
C TRP A 67 2.51 -7.82 15.02
N LEU A 68 2.45 -6.90 15.98
CA LEU A 68 3.38 -6.85 17.11
C LEU A 68 2.58 -6.86 18.42
N ILE A 69 3.12 -7.55 19.42
CA ILE A 69 2.61 -7.54 20.80
C ILE A 69 3.62 -6.78 21.64
N PRO A 70 3.28 -5.60 22.19
CA PRO A 70 4.18 -4.86 23.08
C PRO A 70 4.59 -5.71 24.29
N ALA A 71 5.83 -5.50 24.79
CA ALA A 71 6.35 -6.28 25.90
C ALA A 71 5.56 -6.09 27.21
N ASP A 72 4.91 -4.95 27.37
CA ASP A 72 4.07 -4.57 28.51
C ASP A 72 2.56 -4.82 28.30
N ALA A 73 2.19 -5.53 27.23
CA ALA A 73 0.80 -5.83 26.92
C ALA A 73 0.15 -6.66 28.05
N LYS A 74 -1.02 -6.24 28.52
CA LYS A 74 -1.75 -6.91 29.61
C LYS A 74 -2.51 -8.15 29.16
N ASN A 75 -2.91 -8.23 27.90
CA ASN A 75 -3.74 -9.29 27.35
C ASN A 75 -3.05 -10.11 26.25
N VAL A 76 -1.79 -10.54 26.51
CA VAL A 76 -0.92 -11.24 25.56
C VAL A 76 -1.61 -12.47 24.94
N LEU A 77 -2.28 -13.28 25.78
CA LEU A 77 -2.98 -14.48 25.30
C LEU A 77 -4.09 -14.14 24.28
N ASN A 78 -4.86 -13.10 24.54
CA ASN A 78 -5.90 -12.68 23.59
C ASN A 78 -5.31 -12.08 22.31
N ALA A 79 -4.19 -11.38 22.39
CA ALA A 79 -3.45 -10.91 21.23
C ALA A 79 -2.98 -12.07 20.35
N HIS A 80 -2.42 -13.12 20.94
CA HIS A 80 -2.03 -14.34 20.20
C HIS A 80 -3.26 -15.03 19.56
N LYS A 81 -4.39 -15.14 20.26
CA LYS A 81 -5.62 -15.71 19.70
C LYS A 81 -6.10 -14.91 18.49
N TYR A 82 -6.08 -13.58 18.58
CA TYR A 82 -6.45 -12.70 17.47
C TYR A 82 -5.53 -12.87 16.27
N ILE A 83 -4.20 -12.85 16.49
CA ILE A 83 -3.21 -13.06 15.44
C ILE A 83 -3.42 -14.42 14.77
N ASN A 84 -3.56 -15.50 15.55
CA ASN A 84 -3.83 -16.83 15.02
C ASN A 84 -5.11 -16.87 14.17
N HIS A 85 -6.18 -16.23 14.62
CA HIS A 85 -7.41 -16.15 13.85
C HIS A 85 -7.22 -15.40 12.52
N THR A 86 -6.48 -14.30 12.51
CA THR A 86 -6.20 -13.57 11.25
C THR A 86 -5.30 -14.34 10.28
N LEU A 87 -4.58 -15.36 10.75
CA LEU A 87 -3.74 -16.24 9.94
C LEU A 87 -4.47 -17.49 9.40
N GLU A 88 -5.70 -17.75 9.85
CA GLU A 88 -6.52 -18.83 9.28
C GLU A 88 -6.74 -18.56 7.78
N PRO A 89 -6.52 -19.57 6.89
CA PRO A 89 -6.53 -19.34 5.45
C PRO A 89 -7.80 -18.67 4.92
N GLU A 90 -8.97 -19.10 5.40
CA GLU A 90 -10.27 -18.54 5.00
C GLU A 90 -10.44 -17.09 5.47
N VAL A 91 -9.96 -16.77 6.68
CA VAL A 91 -10.01 -15.41 7.24
C VAL A 91 -9.05 -14.51 6.50
N ALA A 92 -7.81 -14.96 6.31
CA ALA A 92 -6.78 -14.21 5.59
C ALA A 92 -7.17 -13.96 4.12
N ALA A 93 -7.80 -14.93 3.44
CA ALA A 93 -8.29 -14.77 2.08
C ALA A 93 -9.41 -13.71 2.00
N LYS A 94 -10.44 -13.82 2.85
CA LYS A 94 -11.53 -12.84 2.90
C LYS A 94 -11.03 -11.43 3.21
N ASN A 95 -10.06 -11.31 4.13
CA ASN A 95 -9.45 -10.03 4.46
C ASN A 95 -8.67 -9.47 3.26
N GLY A 96 -7.84 -10.30 2.61
CA GLY A 96 -7.10 -9.94 1.41
C GLY A 96 -7.99 -9.47 0.26
N ASP A 97 -9.11 -10.16 0.02
CA ASP A 97 -10.11 -9.77 -0.97
C ASP A 97 -10.77 -8.42 -0.63
N PHE A 98 -11.08 -8.20 0.65
CA PHE A 98 -11.74 -6.98 1.10
C PHE A 98 -10.83 -5.74 1.01
N VAL A 99 -9.57 -5.87 1.46
CA VAL A 99 -8.62 -4.74 1.46
C VAL A 99 -7.78 -4.64 0.19
N THR A 100 -7.90 -5.60 -0.72
CA THR A 100 -7.13 -5.69 -1.98
C THR A 100 -5.61 -5.71 -1.77
N PHE A 101 -5.15 -6.35 -0.68
CA PHE A 101 -3.74 -6.59 -0.38
C PHE A 101 -3.43 -8.09 -0.34
N ALA A 102 -2.22 -8.45 -0.74
CA ALA A 102 -1.76 -9.84 -0.69
C ALA A 102 -1.55 -10.30 0.76
N PRO A 103 -2.24 -11.34 1.24
CA PRO A 103 -1.93 -11.93 2.54
C PRO A 103 -0.59 -12.68 2.49
N ALA A 104 0.11 -12.72 3.62
CA ALA A 104 1.38 -13.45 3.75
C ALA A 104 1.23 -14.99 3.70
N SER A 105 -0.01 -15.49 3.68
CA SER A 105 -0.35 -16.91 3.73
C SER A 105 -0.53 -17.50 2.32
N LEU A 106 0.34 -18.42 1.91
CA LEU A 106 0.19 -19.13 0.62
C LEU A 106 -1.12 -19.95 0.53
N PRO A 107 -1.60 -20.66 1.57
CA PRO A 107 -2.92 -21.28 1.55
C PRO A 107 -4.05 -20.28 1.31
N ALA A 108 -4.02 -19.10 1.94
CA ALA A 108 -5.03 -18.06 1.75
C ALA A 108 -5.11 -17.58 0.30
N ARG A 109 -3.96 -17.42 -0.39
CA ARG A 109 -3.93 -17.02 -1.80
C ARG A 109 -4.77 -17.93 -2.70
N LYS A 110 -4.84 -19.23 -2.39
CA LYS A 110 -5.63 -20.20 -3.17
C LYS A 110 -7.13 -20.06 -2.98
N LEU A 111 -7.56 -19.39 -1.93
CA LEU A 111 -8.95 -19.16 -1.57
C LEU A 111 -9.45 -17.76 -1.95
N MET A 112 -8.55 -16.87 -2.35
CA MET A 112 -8.88 -15.51 -2.78
C MET A 112 -9.58 -15.48 -4.14
N ASN A 113 -10.23 -14.36 -4.43
CA ASN A 113 -10.78 -14.06 -5.75
C ASN A 113 -9.68 -14.18 -6.82
N PRO A 114 -9.87 -15.07 -7.84
CA PRO A 114 -8.87 -15.30 -8.89
C PRO A 114 -8.47 -14.01 -9.66
N GLU A 115 -9.39 -13.08 -9.84
CA GLU A 115 -9.11 -11.81 -10.52
C GLU A 115 -8.11 -10.95 -9.72
N LEU A 116 -8.27 -10.90 -8.40
CA LEU A 116 -7.33 -10.19 -7.52
C LEU A 116 -5.97 -10.89 -7.47
N VAL A 117 -5.96 -12.24 -7.47
CA VAL A 117 -4.72 -13.03 -7.51
C VAL A 117 -3.96 -12.82 -8.82
N ALA A 118 -4.66 -12.59 -9.93
CA ALA A 118 -4.07 -12.27 -11.23
C ALA A 118 -3.62 -10.80 -11.36
N THR A 119 -4.02 -9.94 -10.42
CA THR A 119 -3.70 -8.51 -10.46
C THR A 119 -2.26 -8.26 -10.02
N ARG A 120 -1.41 -7.79 -10.96
CA ARG A 120 0.03 -7.59 -10.76
C ARG A 120 0.37 -6.58 -9.67
N SER A 121 -0.44 -5.56 -9.47
CA SER A 121 -0.26 -4.56 -8.41
C SER A 121 -0.58 -5.09 -7.00
N ILE A 122 -1.26 -6.24 -6.89
CA ILE A 122 -1.53 -6.95 -5.63
C ILE A 122 -0.54 -8.11 -5.45
N PHE A 123 -0.34 -8.91 -6.51
CA PHE A 123 0.57 -10.04 -6.52
C PHE A 123 1.66 -9.82 -7.58
N PRO A 124 2.75 -9.12 -7.23
CA PRO A 124 3.87 -8.89 -8.12
C PRO A 124 4.45 -10.21 -8.66
N ASN A 125 4.89 -10.21 -9.92
CA ASN A 125 5.52 -11.37 -10.52
C ASN A 125 7.00 -11.51 -10.06
N GLU A 126 7.67 -12.59 -10.46
CA GLU A 126 9.06 -12.84 -10.08
C GLU A 126 10.02 -11.73 -10.56
N GLN A 127 9.76 -11.15 -11.73
CA GLN A 127 10.58 -10.06 -12.24
C GLN A 127 10.40 -8.77 -11.43
N ASP A 128 9.17 -8.46 -11.03
CA ASP A 128 8.88 -7.34 -10.14
C ASP A 128 9.59 -7.48 -8.80
N MET A 129 9.57 -8.71 -8.25
CA MET A 129 10.27 -9.02 -6.99
C MET A 129 11.78 -8.89 -7.10
N LYS A 130 12.37 -9.24 -8.27
CA LYS A 130 13.82 -9.08 -8.51
C LYS A 130 14.23 -7.63 -8.72
N ASP A 131 13.41 -6.87 -9.44
CA ASP A 131 13.67 -5.46 -9.75
C ASP A 131 13.32 -4.51 -8.61
N GLY A 132 12.50 -4.96 -7.67
CA GLY A 132 12.04 -4.19 -6.52
C GLY A 132 13.02 -4.21 -5.35
N PHE A 133 12.70 -3.48 -4.31
CA PHE A 133 13.51 -3.43 -3.09
C PHE A 133 12.64 -3.35 -1.83
N VAL A 134 13.18 -3.85 -0.74
CA VAL A 134 12.64 -3.61 0.61
C VAL A 134 13.41 -2.44 1.22
N MET A 135 12.69 -1.50 1.84
CA MET A 135 13.32 -0.33 2.47
C MET A 135 14.36 -0.78 3.50
N PRO A 136 15.62 -0.42 3.33
CA PRO A 136 16.65 -0.76 4.30
C PRO A 136 16.45 0.02 5.60
N GLN A 137 16.98 -0.52 6.70
CA GLN A 137 17.03 0.22 7.95
C GLN A 137 17.93 1.45 7.77
N MET A 138 17.37 2.64 7.98
CA MET A 138 18.13 3.89 7.90
C MET A 138 18.85 4.19 9.21
N SER A 139 20.03 4.81 9.12
CA SER A 139 20.69 5.40 10.29
C SER A 139 19.87 6.57 10.83
N ASP A 140 20.14 6.97 12.08
CA ASP A 140 19.41 8.10 12.68
C ASP A 140 19.67 9.44 11.97
N GLU A 141 20.88 9.62 11.43
CA GLU A 141 21.24 10.78 10.59
C GLU A 141 20.44 10.77 9.30
N ALA A 142 20.33 9.62 8.62
CA ALA A 142 19.56 9.48 7.39
C ALA A 142 18.06 9.74 7.64
N LYS A 143 17.51 9.24 8.75
CA LYS A 143 16.12 9.52 9.15
C LYS A 143 15.88 11.02 9.37
N LYS A 144 16.76 11.70 10.15
CA LYS A 144 16.66 13.13 10.40
C LYS A 144 16.71 13.94 9.09
N LEU A 145 17.67 13.60 8.21
CA LEU A 145 17.80 14.23 6.91
C LEU A 145 16.55 14.03 6.05
N THR A 146 16.04 12.79 5.96
CA THR A 146 14.84 12.45 5.19
C THR A 146 13.63 13.24 5.69
N VAL A 147 13.40 13.29 7.00
CA VAL A 147 12.30 14.07 7.60
C VAL A 147 12.43 15.56 7.27
N SER A 148 13.63 16.13 7.43
CA SER A 148 13.91 17.53 7.13
C SER A 148 13.63 17.86 5.66
N LEU A 149 14.17 17.07 4.74
CA LEU A 149 13.96 17.26 3.30
C LEU A 149 12.48 17.11 2.91
N TRP A 150 11.81 16.11 3.47
CA TRP A 150 10.39 15.88 3.21
C TRP A 150 9.51 17.05 3.66
N GLN A 151 9.79 17.63 4.83
CA GLN A 151 9.08 18.83 5.31
C GLN A 151 9.28 20.02 4.37
N LYS A 152 10.52 20.27 3.93
CA LYS A 152 10.82 21.34 2.95
C LYS A 152 10.03 21.15 1.65
N ILE A 153 9.99 19.92 1.13
CA ILE A 153 9.25 19.61 -0.10
C ILE A 153 7.75 19.87 0.10
N LYS A 154 7.16 19.40 1.21
CA LYS A 154 5.73 19.60 1.48
C LYS A 154 5.34 21.06 1.58
N VAL A 155 6.15 21.86 2.26
CA VAL A 155 5.89 23.30 2.44
C VAL A 155 6.20 24.11 1.17
N GLY A 156 7.02 23.58 0.27
CA GLY A 156 7.41 24.27 -0.96
C GLY A 156 8.49 25.33 -0.74
N THR A 157 9.25 25.24 0.35
CA THR A 157 10.41 26.11 0.59
C THR A 157 11.65 25.52 -0.11
N HIS A 158 12.33 26.37 -0.86
CA HIS A 158 13.58 26.05 -1.54
C HIS A 158 14.78 26.12 -0.60
#